data_96737509a1a7b9c2c4806e56b0708e90
#
_entry.id   96737509a1a7b9c2c4806e56b0708e90
#
_cell.length_a   1.000
_cell.length_b   1.000
_cell.length_c   1.000
_cell.angle_alpha   90.00
_cell.angle_beta   90.00
_cell.angle_gamma   90.00
#
_symmetry.space_group_name_H-M   'P 1'
#
loop_
_entity.id
_entity.type
_entity.pdbx_description
1 polymer ?
#
loop_
_entity_poly.entity_id
_entity_poly.type
_entity_poly.pdbx_seq_one_letter_code
_entity_poly.pdbx_strand_id
1 'polypeptide(L)'
;YQQQGGGGFGSGAHWSSEGGFSGMGGDGEFSDFFESLFGSRRGGGRSAAFRGQDYNAELHLSFHDAARTHKQVLSVNGKNIRITVPAGVADGQTIKLKGQGGPGVNGGPAGDLYITFVIAEDPVFKRLGNDLYVTAPLNLYSAVLGGEQVVDTMNGKVKLKVKPGTQNGAKVRLKGKGFPVYKEEGKFGDLIVTYSVEIPTN
;
A
#
# COMPACT_ATOMS: atom_id res chain seq x y z
N TYR A 1 49.31 71.52 -22.53
CA TYR A 1 49.35 71.34 -21.07
C TYR A 1 48.94 69.89 -20.78
N GLN A 2 49.92 69.07 -20.57
CA GLN A 2 50.27 68.42 -19.28
C GLN A 2 49.17 67.47 -18.82
N GLN A 3 49.35 66.25 -18.60
CA GLN A 3 50.34 65.36 -17.93
C GLN A 3 49.56 64.24 -17.41
N GLN A 4 49.89 62.98 -17.74
CA GLN A 4 50.62 62.07 -16.87
C GLN A 4 49.86 61.35 -15.75
N GLY A 5 50.06 60.07 -15.73
CA GLY A 5 49.96 59.17 -14.54
C GLY A 5 48.92 58.07 -14.74
N GLY A 6 49.17 56.87 -14.94
CA GLY A 6 50.17 56.04 -14.23
C GLY A 6 49.47 55.35 -13.08
N GLY A 7 49.37 54.03 -13.11
CA GLY A 7 48.98 53.30 -11.92
C GLY A 7 48.33 51.97 -12.19
N GLY A 8 49.14 50.95 -12.41
CA GLY A 8 48.70 49.58 -12.30
C GLY A 8 48.41 49.21 -10.87
N PHE A 9 47.38 48.39 -10.69
CA PHE A 9 47.22 47.64 -9.46
C PHE A 9 46.95 46.18 -9.86
N GLY A 10 48.01 45.42 -9.86
CA GLY A 10 47.93 44.01 -9.67
C GLY A 10 47.56 43.74 -8.25
N SER A 11 46.52 43.00 -8.01
CA SER A 11 46.28 42.33 -6.75
C SER A 11 46.06 40.88 -7.05
N GLY A 12 47.12 40.11 -6.94
CA GLY A 12 47.08 38.69 -6.81
C GLY A 12 46.35 38.32 -5.50
N ALA A 13 45.21 37.76 -5.62
CA ALA A 13 44.61 37.05 -4.53
C ALA A 13 45.17 35.62 -4.54
N HIS A 14 46.21 35.42 -3.75
CA HIS A 14 46.72 34.14 -3.33
C HIS A 14 45.66 33.52 -2.42
N TRP A 15 44.93 32.55 -2.93
CA TRP A 15 44.17 31.62 -2.08
C TRP A 15 45.12 30.48 -1.72
N SER A 16 45.80 30.59 -0.61
CA SER A 16 46.41 29.48 0.08
C SER A 16 45.30 28.59 0.61
N SER A 17 45.15 27.45 -0.04
CA SER A 17 44.44 26.32 0.46
C SER A 17 45.25 25.67 1.57
N GLU A 18 44.97 26.01 2.80
CA GLU A 18 45.40 25.26 3.97
C GLU A 18 44.24 25.22 4.96
N GLY A 19 43.52 24.14 4.93
CA GLY A 19 42.41 23.88 5.84
C GLY A 19 41.85 22.52 5.52
N GLY A 20 42.48 21.49 6.09
CA GLY A 20 42.09 20.09 5.97
C GLY A 20 40.66 19.87 6.37
N PHE A 21 39.89 19.29 5.46
CA PHE A 21 38.67 18.60 5.78
C PHE A 21 38.96 17.09 5.74
N SER A 22 39.54 16.61 6.82
CA SER A 22 39.72 15.21 7.14
C SER A 22 38.53 14.75 7.95
N GLY A 23 37.75 13.84 7.41
CA GLY A 23 36.83 13.05 8.22
C GLY A 23 35.37 13.10 7.81
N MET A 24 35.00 12.34 6.80
CA MET A 24 33.78 11.54 6.78
C MET A 24 33.91 10.57 5.64
N GLY A 25 34.20 9.31 5.97
CA GLY A 25 34.27 8.20 5.02
C GLY A 25 32.91 7.95 4.38
N GLY A 26 32.90 7.88 3.08
CA GLY A 26 31.78 7.61 2.21
C GLY A 26 32.30 7.60 0.79
N ASP A 27 33.23 6.66 0.54
CA ASP A 27 33.76 6.43 -0.80
C ASP A 27 32.65 5.94 -1.74
N GLY A 28 32.48 6.64 -2.85
CA GLY A 28 31.88 6.13 -4.05
C GLY A 28 30.85 7.04 -4.72
N GLU A 29 29.91 7.62 -4.01
CA GLU A 29 28.81 8.34 -4.67
C GLU A 29 29.06 9.83 -4.95
N PHE A 30 29.96 10.47 -4.19
CA PHE A 30 30.31 11.86 -4.43
C PHE A 30 31.32 12.06 -5.57
N SER A 31 32.14 11.06 -5.83
CA SER A 31 33.14 11.08 -6.91
C SER A 31 32.47 11.04 -8.28
N ASP A 32 31.48 10.19 -8.46
CA ASP A 32 30.76 10.03 -9.74
C ASP A 32 29.91 11.26 -10.11
N PHE A 33 29.35 11.93 -9.11
CA PHE A 33 28.62 13.18 -9.31
C PHE A 33 29.54 14.34 -9.69
N PHE A 34 30.70 14.45 -9.04
CA PHE A 34 31.68 15.50 -9.32
C PHE A 34 32.38 15.29 -10.64
N GLU A 35 32.70 14.06 -11.01
CA GLU A 35 33.32 13.70 -12.28
C GLU A 35 32.35 13.91 -13.45
N SER A 36 31.08 13.66 -13.26
CA SER A 36 29.99 13.94 -14.21
C SER A 36 29.79 15.45 -14.45
N LEU A 37 29.99 16.28 -13.42
CA LEU A 37 29.75 17.73 -13.50
C LEU A 37 30.98 18.53 -13.99
N PHE A 38 32.18 18.07 -13.66
CA PHE A 38 33.43 18.81 -13.94
C PHE A 38 34.44 18.09 -14.83
N GLY A 39 34.28 16.79 -15.08
CA GLY A 39 35.21 15.99 -15.87
C GLY A 39 35.06 16.06 -17.40
N SER A 40 34.07 16.72 -17.94
CA SER A 40 33.78 16.68 -19.38
C SER A 40 33.97 18.03 -20.10
N ARG A 41 35.22 18.45 -20.17
CA ARG A 41 35.63 19.39 -21.22
C ARG A 41 36.34 18.65 -22.35
N ARG A 42 35.68 17.66 -22.99
CA ARG A 42 35.99 17.22 -24.36
C ARG A 42 35.05 16.13 -24.82
N GLY A 43 34.21 16.44 -25.80
CA GLY A 43 33.64 15.46 -26.74
C GLY A 43 32.26 14.95 -26.40
N GLY A 44 31.25 15.39 -27.18
CA GLY A 44 30.01 14.68 -27.42
C GLY A 44 29.07 14.60 -26.22
N GLY A 45 28.12 15.52 -26.12
CA GLY A 45 27.09 15.49 -25.08
C GLY A 45 26.30 14.17 -25.07
N ARG A 46 26.75 13.21 -24.30
CA ARG A 46 25.86 12.16 -23.80
C ARG A 46 25.06 12.79 -22.66
N SER A 47 23.86 13.25 -22.99
CA SER A 47 22.91 13.67 -21.97
C SER A 47 22.80 12.53 -20.96
N ALA A 48 23.10 12.81 -19.68
CA ALA A 48 22.96 11.81 -18.62
C ALA A 48 21.52 11.28 -18.63
N ALA A 49 21.38 9.95 -18.62
CA ALA A 49 20.09 9.31 -18.55
C ALA A 49 19.57 9.38 -17.12
N PHE A 50 18.42 10.00 -16.93
CA PHE A 50 17.79 10.10 -15.59
C PHE A 50 16.57 9.18 -15.50
N ARG A 51 16.44 8.52 -14.36
CA ARG A 51 15.27 7.70 -14.05
C ARG A 51 14.03 8.59 -13.90
N GLY A 52 12.89 8.11 -14.42
CA GLY A 52 11.60 8.76 -14.23
C GLY A 52 11.15 8.78 -12.78
N GLN A 53 10.23 9.67 -12.45
CA GLN A 53 9.64 9.78 -11.13
C GLN A 53 8.78 8.56 -10.79
N ASP A 54 8.79 8.15 -9.53
CA ASP A 54 7.86 7.16 -9.03
C ASP A 54 6.49 7.81 -8.78
N TYR A 55 5.42 7.07 -9.05
CA TYR A 55 4.05 7.52 -8.81
C TYR A 55 3.44 6.75 -7.64
N ASN A 56 2.57 7.43 -6.90
CA ASN A 56 1.75 6.86 -5.86
C ASN A 56 0.28 7.00 -6.26
N ALA A 57 -0.49 5.93 -6.08
CA ALA A 57 -1.92 5.91 -6.32
C ALA A 57 -2.63 5.15 -5.22
N GLU A 58 -3.86 5.53 -4.92
CA GLU A 58 -4.74 4.81 -4.02
C GLU A 58 -5.81 4.08 -4.82
N LEU A 59 -6.09 2.86 -4.44
CA LEU A 59 -7.15 2.05 -5.03
C LEU A 59 -8.17 1.69 -3.96
N HIS A 60 -9.34 2.33 -4.08
CA HIS A 60 -10.46 2.06 -3.19
C HIS A 60 -11.18 0.79 -3.62
N LEU A 61 -11.33 -0.13 -2.68
CA LEU A 61 -11.98 -1.42 -2.88
C LEU A 61 -13.15 -1.56 -1.89
N SER A 62 -14.23 -2.19 -2.35
CA SER A 62 -15.24 -2.67 -1.42
C SER A 62 -14.69 -3.86 -0.61
N PHE A 63 -15.26 -4.11 0.55
CA PHE A 63 -14.91 -5.27 1.37
C PHE A 63 -15.02 -6.59 0.59
N HIS A 64 -16.08 -6.72 -0.20
CA HIS A 64 -16.33 -7.91 -1.02
C HIS A 64 -15.37 -8.04 -2.20
N ASP A 65 -14.93 -6.92 -2.80
CA ASP A 65 -13.95 -6.95 -3.89
C ASP A 65 -12.57 -7.37 -3.37
N ALA A 66 -12.19 -6.93 -2.17
CA ALA A 66 -10.96 -7.37 -1.52
C ALA A 66 -10.94 -8.87 -1.18
N ALA A 67 -12.12 -9.51 -1.10
CA ALA A 67 -12.26 -10.95 -0.88
C ALA A 67 -12.17 -11.80 -2.16
N ARG A 68 -12.02 -11.20 -3.33
CA ARG A 68 -11.96 -11.91 -4.62
C ARG A 68 -10.79 -11.47 -5.44
N THR A 69 -10.20 -12.42 -6.18
CA THR A 69 -9.22 -12.07 -7.21
C THR A 69 -9.95 -11.52 -8.43
N HIS A 70 -9.65 -10.29 -8.82
CA HIS A 70 -10.26 -9.65 -9.97
C HIS A 70 -9.27 -8.73 -10.69
N LYS A 71 -9.63 -8.35 -11.92
CA LYS A 71 -8.85 -7.39 -12.71
C LYS A 71 -9.52 -6.03 -12.62
N GLN A 72 -8.70 -5.01 -12.37
CA GLN A 72 -9.17 -3.63 -12.33
C GLN A 72 -8.29 -2.75 -13.22
N VAL A 73 -8.90 -1.73 -13.82
CA VAL A 73 -8.19 -0.72 -14.61
C VAL A 73 -8.07 0.54 -13.76
N LEU A 74 -6.84 1.00 -13.61
CA LEU A 74 -6.51 2.22 -12.89
C LEU A 74 -5.98 3.25 -13.87
N SER A 75 -6.53 4.45 -13.86
CA SER A 75 -6.01 5.56 -14.67
C SER A 75 -5.04 6.38 -13.82
N VAL A 76 -3.78 6.40 -14.21
CA VAL A 76 -2.72 7.17 -13.55
C VAL A 76 -2.09 8.10 -14.58
N ASN A 77 -2.20 9.41 -14.37
CA ASN A 77 -1.65 10.43 -15.26
C ASN A 77 -2.01 10.23 -16.74
N GLY A 78 -3.30 9.90 -17.01
CA GLY A 78 -3.82 9.69 -18.37
C GLY A 78 -3.47 8.34 -19.00
N LYS A 79 -2.74 7.48 -18.30
CA LYS A 79 -2.42 6.11 -18.73
C LYS A 79 -3.28 5.10 -18.00
N ASN A 80 -3.98 4.25 -18.75
CA ASN A 80 -4.77 3.17 -18.19
C ASN A 80 -3.88 1.94 -17.95
N ILE A 81 -3.79 1.53 -16.69
CA ILE A 81 -3.01 0.38 -16.26
C ILE A 81 -3.97 -0.70 -15.77
N ARG A 82 -3.89 -1.88 -16.36
CA ARG A 82 -4.66 -3.04 -15.89
C ARG A 82 -3.87 -3.80 -14.87
N ILE A 83 -4.43 -3.96 -13.68
CA ILE A 83 -3.84 -4.70 -12.57
C ILE A 83 -4.72 -5.88 -12.18
N THR A 84 -4.10 -6.92 -11.63
CA THR A 84 -4.82 -8.00 -10.96
C THR A 84 -4.72 -7.77 -9.46
N VAL A 85 -5.87 -7.58 -8.82
CA VAL A 85 -5.98 -7.48 -7.36
C VAL A 85 -6.19 -8.90 -6.83
N PRO A 86 -5.25 -9.45 -6.06
CA PRO A 86 -5.43 -10.77 -5.47
C PRO A 86 -6.40 -10.74 -4.29
N ALA A 87 -7.13 -11.83 -4.08
CA ALA A 87 -7.98 -11.98 -2.90
C ALA A 87 -7.15 -11.90 -1.61
N GLY A 88 -7.74 -11.38 -0.55
CA GLY A 88 -7.11 -11.32 0.75
C GLY A 88 -6.23 -10.09 1.01
N VAL A 89 -6.17 -9.12 0.09
CA VAL A 89 -5.42 -7.87 0.32
C VAL A 89 -5.84 -7.22 1.63
N ALA A 90 -4.88 -6.59 2.32
CA ALA A 90 -5.14 -5.87 3.56
C ALA A 90 -5.35 -4.38 3.28
N ASP A 91 -6.08 -3.70 4.17
CA ASP A 91 -6.18 -2.25 4.15
C ASP A 91 -4.80 -1.61 4.39
N GLY A 92 -4.47 -0.55 3.64
CA GLY A 92 -3.16 0.10 3.66
C GLY A 92 -2.02 -0.70 3.00
N GLN A 93 -2.29 -1.89 2.47
CA GLN A 93 -1.27 -2.68 1.78
C GLN A 93 -0.87 -2.01 0.48
N THR A 94 0.46 -1.87 0.25
CA THR A 94 1.01 -1.27 -0.97
C THR A 94 1.65 -2.34 -1.86
N ILE A 95 1.35 -2.26 -3.16
CA ILE A 95 2.02 -3.05 -4.19
C ILE A 95 2.84 -2.15 -5.10
N LYS A 96 3.95 -2.67 -5.61
CA LYS A 96 4.86 -1.98 -6.52
C LYS A 96 4.76 -2.56 -7.93
N LEU A 97 4.49 -1.70 -8.91
CA LEU A 97 4.51 -2.02 -10.34
C LEU A 97 5.73 -1.38 -10.98
N LYS A 98 6.72 -2.18 -11.33
CA LYS A 98 7.97 -1.72 -11.94
C LYS A 98 7.73 -1.09 -13.30
N GLY A 99 8.38 0.07 -13.55
CA GLY A 99 8.35 0.74 -14.84
C GLY A 99 7.01 1.35 -15.22
N GLN A 100 6.07 1.49 -14.29
CA GLN A 100 4.75 2.10 -14.51
C GLN A 100 4.66 3.53 -13.93
N GLY A 101 5.77 4.10 -13.52
CA GLY A 101 5.89 5.49 -13.08
C GLY A 101 6.07 6.46 -14.26
N GLY A 102 6.67 7.61 -13.97
CA GLY A 102 6.99 8.65 -14.96
C GLY A 102 8.04 8.18 -15.97
N PRO A 103 8.03 8.72 -17.19
CA PRO A 103 9.04 8.43 -18.19
C PRO A 103 10.42 8.92 -17.73
N GLY A 104 11.45 8.16 -18.04
CA GLY A 104 12.83 8.60 -17.87
C GLY A 104 13.21 9.68 -18.88
N VAL A 105 14.25 10.45 -18.56
CA VAL A 105 14.78 11.52 -19.41
C VAL A 105 16.05 11.01 -20.08
N ASN A 106 16.28 11.43 -21.34
CA ASN A 106 17.45 11.06 -22.14
C ASN A 106 17.70 9.56 -22.26
N GLY A 107 16.61 8.76 -22.40
CA GLY A 107 16.72 7.30 -22.49
C GLY A 107 16.88 6.59 -21.15
N GLY A 108 16.67 7.29 -20.04
CA GLY A 108 16.64 6.70 -18.70
C GLY A 108 15.42 5.78 -18.50
N PRO A 109 15.48 4.86 -17.54
CA PRO A 109 14.37 3.97 -17.24
C PRO A 109 13.19 4.73 -16.65
N ALA A 110 11.96 4.23 -16.88
CA ALA A 110 10.78 4.76 -16.23
C ALA A 110 10.84 4.52 -14.72
N GLY A 111 10.15 5.37 -13.96
CA GLY A 111 9.91 5.18 -12.53
C GLY A 111 8.96 4.02 -12.25
N ASP A 112 8.65 3.79 -11.00
CA ASP A 112 7.75 2.74 -10.55
C ASP A 112 6.41 3.35 -10.10
N LEU A 113 5.35 2.53 -10.06
CA LEU A 113 4.06 2.92 -9.53
C LEU A 113 3.79 2.13 -8.24
N TYR A 114 3.50 2.84 -7.18
CA TYR A 114 3.07 2.27 -5.91
C TYR A 114 1.56 2.45 -5.76
N ILE A 115 0.85 1.36 -5.54
CA ILE A 115 -0.60 1.37 -5.35
C ILE A 115 -0.90 0.92 -3.94
N THR A 116 -1.55 1.78 -3.16
CA THR A 116 -2.02 1.48 -1.81
C THR A 116 -3.50 1.13 -1.87
N PHE A 117 -3.87 -0.03 -1.33
CA PHE A 117 -5.26 -0.46 -1.24
C PHE A 117 -5.94 0.21 -0.05
N VAL A 118 -7.09 0.82 -0.29
CA VAL A 118 -7.97 1.38 0.73
C VAL A 118 -9.26 0.57 0.72
N ILE A 119 -9.52 -0.19 1.78
CA ILE A 119 -10.66 -1.10 1.85
C ILE A 119 -11.76 -0.48 2.71
N ALA A 120 -12.96 -0.35 2.13
CA ALA A 120 -14.10 0.14 2.87
C ALA A 120 -14.52 -0.86 3.96
N GLU A 121 -14.92 -0.34 5.12
CA GLU A 121 -15.50 -1.16 6.18
C GLU A 121 -16.84 -1.74 5.76
N ASP A 122 -17.12 -2.96 6.19
CA ASP A 122 -18.41 -3.60 5.97
C ASP A 122 -19.32 -3.42 7.20
N PRO A 123 -20.61 -3.08 7.02
CA PRO A 123 -21.51 -2.84 8.17
C PRO A 123 -21.84 -4.12 8.95
N VAL A 124 -21.67 -5.29 8.35
CA VAL A 124 -22.04 -6.60 8.94
C VAL A 124 -20.82 -7.32 9.48
N PHE A 125 -19.74 -7.33 8.71
CA PHE A 125 -18.53 -8.10 9.03
C PHE A 125 -17.41 -7.19 9.52
N LYS A 126 -16.90 -7.48 10.71
CA LYS A 126 -15.66 -6.87 11.19
C LYS A 126 -14.49 -7.80 10.91
N ARG A 127 -13.49 -7.31 10.18
CA ARG A 127 -12.30 -8.08 9.83
C ARG A 127 -11.16 -7.83 10.83
N LEU A 128 -10.55 -8.92 11.32
CA LEU A 128 -9.30 -8.88 12.08
C LEU A 128 -8.33 -9.92 11.47
N GLY A 129 -7.34 -9.43 10.73
CA GLY A 129 -6.46 -10.30 9.95
C GLY A 129 -7.25 -11.05 8.87
N ASN A 130 -7.31 -12.38 8.98
CA ASN A 130 -8.09 -13.24 8.08
C ASN A 130 -9.40 -13.73 8.72
N ASP A 131 -9.62 -13.42 9.99
CA ASP A 131 -10.85 -13.80 10.68
C ASP A 131 -11.92 -12.72 10.54
N LEU A 132 -13.16 -13.16 10.49
CA LEU A 132 -14.33 -12.30 10.42
C LEU A 132 -15.16 -12.45 11.70
N TYR A 133 -15.75 -11.37 12.11
CA TYR A 133 -16.63 -11.29 13.27
C TYR A 133 -17.98 -10.76 12.82
N VAL A 134 -19.03 -11.43 13.23
CA VAL A 134 -20.41 -11.03 12.97
C VAL A 134 -21.26 -11.20 14.22
N THR A 135 -22.20 -10.29 14.44
CA THR A 135 -23.22 -10.43 15.50
C THR A 135 -24.50 -10.95 14.85
N ALA A 136 -25.02 -12.05 15.35
CA ALA A 136 -26.26 -12.64 14.87
C ALA A 136 -27.35 -12.47 15.93
N PRO A 137 -28.50 -11.86 15.58
CA PRO A 137 -29.63 -11.79 16.48
C PRO A 137 -30.16 -13.20 16.75
N LEU A 138 -30.46 -13.51 17.98
CA LEU A 138 -31.01 -14.79 18.41
C LEU A 138 -32.28 -14.54 19.23
N ASN A 139 -33.38 -15.13 18.78
CA ASN A 139 -34.63 -15.08 19.52
C ASN A 139 -34.48 -15.76 20.89
N LEU A 140 -35.06 -15.17 21.95
CA LEU A 140 -35.02 -15.68 23.31
C LEU A 140 -35.50 -17.14 23.41
N TYR A 141 -36.58 -17.50 22.71
CA TYR A 141 -37.08 -18.87 22.73
C TYR A 141 -36.07 -19.87 22.15
N SER A 142 -35.41 -19.50 21.06
CA SER A 142 -34.33 -20.31 20.46
C SER A 142 -33.11 -20.40 21.36
N ALA A 143 -32.81 -19.34 22.12
CA ALA A 143 -31.72 -19.35 23.09
C ALA A 143 -32.01 -20.31 24.26
N VAL A 144 -33.25 -20.35 24.78
CA VAL A 144 -33.66 -21.17 25.90
C VAL A 144 -33.88 -22.64 25.49
N LEU A 145 -34.66 -22.86 24.45
CA LEU A 145 -35.11 -24.20 24.02
C LEU A 145 -34.20 -24.87 23.01
N GLY A 146 -33.26 -24.12 22.45
CA GLY A 146 -32.48 -24.56 21.30
C GLY A 146 -33.24 -24.39 19.99
N GLY A 147 -32.57 -24.63 18.89
CA GLY A 147 -33.15 -24.49 17.56
C GLY A 147 -32.10 -24.29 16.47
N GLU A 148 -32.50 -23.64 15.41
CA GLU A 148 -31.63 -23.27 14.29
C GLU A 148 -31.63 -21.75 14.11
N GLN A 149 -30.44 -21.20 13.87
CA GLN A 149 -30.23 -19.81 13.52
C GLN A 149 -29.57 -19.71 12.16
N VAL A 150 -30.13 -18.90 11.28
CA VAL A 150 -29.52 -18.60 9.98
C VAL A 150 -28.59 -17.40 10.13
N VAL A 151 -27.35 -17.55 9.69
CA VAL A 151 -26.33 -16.50 9.76
C VAL A 151 -25.78 -16.23 8.37
N ASP A 152 -25.64 -14.96 8.03
CA ASP A 152 -25.01 -14.55 6.79
C ASP A 152 -23.50 -14.77 6.86
N THR A 153 -22.93 -15.28 5.77
CA THR A 153 -21.49 -15.42 5.59
C THR A 153 -21.10 -14.77 4.26
N MET A 154 -19.81 -14.56 4.04
CA MET A 154 -19.31 -14.04 2.75
C MET A 154 -19.76 -14.85 1.53
N ASN A 155 -20.03 -16.14 1.71
CA ASN A 155 -20.39 -17.07 0.63
C ASN A 155 -21.85 -17.54 0.71
N GLY A 156 -22.72 -16.78 1.35
CA GLY A 156 -24.14 -17.11 1.49
C GLY A 156 -24.55 -17.40 2.93
N LYS A 157 -25.73 -17.98 3.09
CA LYS A 157 -26.34 -18.22 4.40
C LYS A 157 -25.98 -19.61 4.92
N VAL A 158 -25.69 -19.71 6.21
CA VAL A 158 -25.40 -20.98 6.90
C VAL A 158 -26.37 -21.13 8.07
N LYS A 159 -26.95 -22.32 8.21
CA LYS A 159 -27.76 -22.68 9.37
C LYS A 159 -26.87 -23.19 10.49
N LEU A 160 -27.00 -22.61 11.66
CA LEU A 160 -26.30 -23.01 12.87
C LEU A 160 -27.26 -23.63 13.86
N LYS A 161 -26.87 -24.76 14.44
CA LYS A 161 -27.62 -25.38 15.52
C LYS A 161 -27.34 -24.64 16.82
N VAL A 162 -28.37 -24.12 17.45
CA VAL A 162 -28.32 -23.44 18.74
C VAL A 162 -28.61 -24.47 19.83
N LYS A 163 -27.75 -24.56 20.84
CA LYS A 163 -27.96 -25.45 21.96
C LYS A 163 -28.95 -24.81 22.96
N PRO A 164 -29.81 -25.61 23.65
CA PRO A 164 -30.64 -25.11 24.72
C PRO A 164 -29.80 -24.41 25.79
N GLY A 165 -30.26 -23.29 26.31
CA GLY A 165 -29.56 -22.53 27.33
C GLY A 165 -28.39 -21.68 26.79
N THR A 166 -28.34 -21.38 25.48
CA THR A 166 -27.33 -20.51 24.89
C THR A 166 -27.45 -19.11 25.46
N GLN A 167 -26.34 -18.61 26.06
CA GLN A 167 -26.30 -17.30 26.70
C GLN A 167 -26.05 -16.17 25.69
N ASN A 168 -26.49 -14.96 26.07
CA ASN A 168 -26.14 -13.76 25.32
C ASN A 168 -24.62 -13.57 25.23
N GLY A 169 -24.10 -13.21 24.06
CA GLY A 169 -22.66 -13.09 23.82
C GLY A 169 -21.94 -14.42 23.58
N ALA A 170 -22.65 -15.56 23.58
CA ALA A 170 -22.05 -16.84 23.23
C ALA A 170 -21.48 -16.81 21.82
N LYS A 171 -20.31 -17.41 21.63
CA LYS A 171 -19.58 -17.39 20.36
C LYS A 171 -19.53 -18.77 19.72
N VAL A 172 -19.73 -18.78 18.41
CA VAL A 172 -19.57 -19.97 17.57
C VAL A 172 -18.56 -19.68 16.48
N ARG A 173 -17.58 -20.57 16.32
CA ARG A 173 -16.55 -20.47 15.31
C ARG A 173 -16.87 -21.37 14.13
N LEU A 174 -16.95 -20.78 12.94
CA LEU A 174 -17.12 -21.47 11.67
C LEU A 174 -15.77 -21.50 10.95
N LYS A 175 -15.13 -22.65 10.93
CA LYS A 175 -13.83 -22.83 10.30
C LYS A 175 -13.89 -22.60 8.79
N GLY A 176 -12.93 -21.85 8.26
CA GLY A 176 -12.80 -21.62 6.82
C GLY A 176 -13.93 -20.76 6.22
N LYS A 177 -14.69 -20.03 7.04
CA LYS A 177 -15.73 -19.08 6.60
C LYS A 177 -15.35 -17.62 6.81
N GLY A 178 -14.08 -17.36 7.12
CA GLY A 178 -13.51 -16.03 7.26
C GLY A 178 -13.08 -15.43 5.93
N PHE A 179 -12.16 -14.48 5.99
CA PHE A 179 -11.61 -13.78 4.84
C PHE A 179 -10.52 -14.63 4.16
N PRO A 180 -10.37 -14.55 2.83
CA PRO A 180 -9.32 -15.29 2.14
C PRO A 180 -7.92 -14.84 2.59
N VAL A 181 -6.99 -15.78 2.62
CA VAL A 181 -5.58 -15.50 2.94
C VAL A 181 -4.89 -14.97 1.69
N TYR A 182 -4.17 -13.86 1.85
CA TYR A 182 -3.47 -13.20 0.74
C TYR A 182 -2.48 -14.15 0.05
N LYS A 183 -2.58 -14.28 -1.29
CA LYS A 183 -1.74 -15.15 -2.13
C LYS A 183 -1.77 -16.65 -1.79
N GLU A 184 -2.69 -17.09 -0.95
CA GLU A 184 -2.89 -18.51 -0.65
C GLU A 184 -4.27 -18.94 -1.10
N GLU A 185 -4.35 -19.43 -2.33
CA GLU A 185 -5.61 -19.85 -2.93
C GLU A 185 -6.26 -21.01 -2.15
N GLY A 186 -7.56 -20.90 -1.91
CA GLY A 186 -8.32 -21.91 -1.17
C GLY A 186 -8.15 -21.88 0.35
N LYS A 187 -7.31 -20.99 0.89
CA LYS A 187 -7.18 -20.80 2.34
C LYS A 187 -7.99 -19.60 2.82
N PHE A 188 -8.72 -19.81 3.90
CA PHE A 188 -9.58 -18.82 4.53
C PHE A 188 -9.34 -18.81 6.03
N GLY A 189 -9.53 -17.65 6.64
CA GLY A 189 -9.66 -17.54 8.08
C GLY A 189 -11.00 -18.12 8.57
N ASP A 190 -11.36 -17.82 9.80
CA ASP A 190 -12.58 -18.33 10.42
C ASP A 190 -13.61 -17.19 10.57
N LEU A 191 -14.88 -17.57 10.65
CA LEU A 191 -15.95 -16.65 10.99
C LEU A 191 -16.37 -16.90 12.43
N ILE A 192 -16.27 -15.89 13.26
CA ILE A 192 -16.70 -15.89 14.65
C ILE A 192 -18.06 -15.20 14.75
N VAL A 193 -19.08 -15.99 15.03
CA VAL A 193 -20.45 -15.53 15.23
C VAL A 193 -20.69 -15.30 16.70
N THR A 194 -21.09 -14.09 17.09
CA THR A 194 -21.50 -13.77 18.46
C THR A 194 -23.02 -13.64 18.49
N TYR A 195 -23.69 -14.41 19.33
CA TYR A 195 -25.13 -14.33 19.49
C TYR A 195 -25.53 -13.12 20.34
N SER A 196 -26.48 -12.35 19.85
CA SER A 196 -27.15 -11.29 20.57
C SER A 196 -28.58 -11.72 20.83
N VAL A 197 -28.90 -12.06 22.09
CA VAL A 197 -30.24 -12.53 22.44
C VAL A 197 -31.19 -11.33 22.47
N GLU A 198 -32.25 -11.40 21.67
CA GLU A 198 -33.27 -10.38 21.59
C GLU A 198 -34.53 -10.82 22.36
N ILE A 199 -34.99 -9.93 23.23
CA ILE A 199 -36.25 -10.12 23.94
C ILE A 199 -37.39 -9.66 23.02
N PRO A 200 -38.42 -10.51 22.76
CA PRO A 200 -39.54 -10.11 21.95
C PRO A 200 -40.25 -8.88 22.58
N THR A 201 -40.40 -7.84 21.79
CA THR A 201 -41.24 -6.67 22.13
C THR A 201 -42.53 -6.75 21.36
N ASN A 202 -43.67 -6.66 22.06
CA ASN A 202 -44.98 -6.58 21.43
C ASN A 202 -45.20 -5.19 20.82
#